data_cae03bdd43508485badd0a16a193c6e6
#
_entry.id   cae03bdd43508485badd0a16a193c6e6
#
_cell.length_a   1.000
_cell.length_b   1.000
_cell.length_c   1.000
_cell.angle_alpha   90.00
_cell.angle_beta   90.00
_cell.angle_gamma   90.00
#
_symmetry.space_group_name_H-M   'P 1'
#
loop_
_entity.id
_entity.type
_entity.pdbx_description
1 polymer ?
#
loop_
_entity_poly.entity_id
_entity_poly.type
_entity_poly.pdbx_seq_one_letter_code
_entity_poly.pdbx_strand_id
1 'polypeptide(L)'
;KGKIPIIAGGTGFYIQALLYDIEFSEEEGDKTYRHMLEKKAEVEGVTVIHDMLKEVDPEAAKEIHENNLKRVIRALEYYNETGMRISEHNKEQRQKESPYNFRYYVLNMDREKLYNRVNLRVDIMAENGLVDEVTKLKEMGYGKELNSMQGIGYKEIRDYVDGAYDYETAIETLKKNTRNFAKRQITWFKREKEVIWLNHEEFDNDKEKILEFILK
;
A
#
# COMPACT_ATOMS: atom_id res chain seq x y z
N LYS A 1 22.31 1.59 22.81
CA LYS A 1 21.64 2.20 23.99
C LYS A 1 20.93 1.17 24.88
N GLY A 2 21.03 -0.14 24.60
CA GLY A 2 20.41 -1.22 25.38
C GLY A 2 18.87 -1.22 25.40
N LYS A 3 18.22 -0.60 24.41
CA LYS A 3 16.76 -0.58 24.29
C LYS A 3 16.31 -1.44 23.12
N ILE A 4 15.16 -2.08 23.27
CA ILE A 4 14.51 -2.83 22.20
C ILE A 4 13.74 -1.82 21.32
N PRO A 5 14.01 -1.75 20.01
CA PRO A 5 13.25 -0.91 19.11
C PRO A 5 11.86 -1.54 18.88
N ILE A 6 10.83 -0.68 18.88
CA ILE A 6 9.45 -1.08 18.55
C ILE A 6 9.05 -0.36 17.28
N ILE A 7 8.61 -1.13 16.27
CA ILE A 7 8.14 -0.62 15.00
C ILE A 7 6.64 -0.89 14.92
N ALA A 8 5.86 0.18 14.77
CA ALA A 8 4.41 0.09 14.66
C ALA A 8 3.95 0.68 13.34
N GLY A 9 3.12 -0.04 12.59
CA GLY A 9 2.60 0.42 11.31
C GLY A 9 1.75 -0.61 10.62
N GLY A 10 1.26 -0.26 9.42
CA GLY A 10 0.41 -1.14 8.61
C GLY A 10 0.89 -1.29 7.16
N THR A 11 2.03 -0.69 6.80
CA THR A 11 2.62 -0.80 5.47
C THR A 11 3.59 -1.98 5.44
N GLY A 12 3.07 -3.17 5.11
CA GLY A 12 3.84 -4.41 5.13
C GLY A 12 5.13 -4.35 4.32
N PHE A 13 5.12 -3.62 3.20
CA PHE A 13 6.31 -3.43 2.36
C PHE A 13 7.48 -2.76 3.12
N TYR A 14 7.22 -1.70 3.89
CA TYR A 14 8.26 -1.04 4.67
C TYR A 14 8.72 -1.88 5.85
N ILE A 15 7.80 -2.63 6.47
CA ILE A 15 8.14 -3.56 7.55
C ILE A 15 9.05 -4.66 7.01
N GLN A 16 8.68 -5.26 5.88
CA GLN A 16 9.48 -6.28 5.22
C GLN A 16 10.87 -5.75 4.83
N ALA A 17 10.94 -4.56 4.23
CA ALA A 17 12.20 -3.96 3.83
C ALA A 17 13.14 -3.76 5.02
N LEU A 18 12.61 -3.33 6.16
CA LEU A 18 13.40 -3.18 7.37
C LEU A 18 13.84 -4.52 7.96
N LEU A 19 12.90 -5.48 8.07
CA LEU A 19 13.19 -6.78 8.71
C LEU A 19 14.21 -7.61 7.92
N TYR A 20 14.21 -7.51 6.60
CA TYR A 20 15.07 -8.31 5.73
C TYR A 20 16.18 -7.51 5.05
N ASP A 21 16.40 -6.28 5.51
CA ASP A 21 17.45 -5.38 4.98
C ASP A 21 17.38 -5.28 3.44
N ILE A 22 16.17 -5.02 2.93
CA ILE A 22 15.92 -4.86 1.50
C ILE A 22 16.36 -3.46 1.11
N GLU A 23 17.32 -3.39 0.23
CA GLU A 23 17.79 -2.12 -0.34
C GLU A 23 16.75 -1.57 -1.34
N PHE A 24 16.42 -0.30 -1.19
CA PHE A 24 15.68 0.42 -2.21
C PHE A 24 16.69 0.98 -3.21
N SER A 25 16.40 0.83 -4.51
CA SER A 25 17.17 1.53 -5.51
C SER A 25 17.03 3.04 -5.27
N GLU A 26 18.14 3.70 -4.92
CA GLU A 26 18.19 5.15 -4.68
C GLU A 26 18.10 5.97 -5.97
N GLU A 27 18.21 5.32 -7.12
CA GLU A 27 18.18 6.02 -8.39
C GLU A 27 16.78 6.57 -8.66
N GLU A 28 16.68 7.89 -8.71
CA GLU A 28 15.61 8.54 -9.44
C GLU A 28 15.79 8.15 -10.91
N GLY A 29 15.17 7.03 -11.29
CA GLY A 29 15.25 6.50 -12.64
C GLY A 29 14.91 7.56 -13.68
N ASP A 30 15.48 7.43 -14.85
CA ASP A 30 15.23 8.35 -15.97
C ASP A 30 13.72 8.39 -16.27
N LYS A 31 13.07 9.45 -15.78
CA LYS A 31 11.64 9.69 -15.99
C LYS A 31 11.27 9.73 -17.48
N THR A 32 12.24 9.93 -18.37
CA THR A 32 12.06 9.93 -19.82
C THR A 32 11.55 8.58 -20.32
N TYR A 33 12.13 7.47 -19.85
CA TYR A 33 11.67 6.13 -20.23
C TYR A 33 10.26 5.86 -19.73
N ARG A 34 9.96 6.24 -18.49
CA ARG A 34 8.60 6.16 -17.93
C ARG A 34 7.60 6.91 -18.77
N HIS A 35 7.85 8.19 -19.05
CA HIS A 35 6.94 9.01 -19.86
C HIS A 35 6.76 8.48 -21.28
N MET A 36 7.81 7.89 -21.87
CA MET A 36 7.70 7.22 -23.16
C MET A 36 6.73 6.04 -23.10
N LEU A 37 6.84 5.19 -22.05
CA LEU A 37 5.95 4.03 -21.86
C LEU A 37 4.51 4.46 -21.55
N GLU A 38 4.33 5.49 -20.72
CA GLU A 38 3.00 6.05 -20.40
C GLU A 38 2.32 6.58 -21.67
N LYS A 39 3.04 7.38 -22.46
CA LYS A 39 2.53 7.90 -23.72
C LYS A 39 2.23 6.79 -24.74
N LYS A 40 3.08 5.77 -24.80
CA LYS A 40 2.84 4.61 -25.65
C LYS A 40 1.59 3.84 -25.22
N ALA A 41 1.36 3.70 -23.90
CA ALA A 41 0.14 3.08 -23.37
C ALA A 41 -1.13 3.88 -23.71
N GLU A 42 -1.07 5.21 -23.73
CA GLU A 42 -2.19 6.09 -24.11
C GLU A 42 -2.55 5.94 -25.59
N VAL A 43 -1.57 5.79 -26.46
CA VAL A 43 -1.77 5.73 -27.93
C VAL A 43 -2.08 4.31 -28.42
N GLU A 44 -1.36 3.31 -27.93
CA GLU A 44 -1.40 1.93 -28.44
C GLU A 44 -2.14 0.95 -27.49
N GLY A 45 -2.47 1.41 -26.28
CA GLY A 45 -3.15 0.61 -25.26
C GLY A 45 -2.21 -0.06 -24.28
N VAL A 46 -2.76 -0.43 -23.10
CA VAL A 46 -1.98 -1.02 -22.00
C VAL A 46 -1.46 -2.42 -22.32
N THR A 47 -2.14 -3.16 -23.18
CA THR A 47 -1.76 -4.52 -23.61
C THR A 47 -0.40 -4.53 -24.30
N VAL A 48 -0.10 -3.51 -25.12
CA VAL A 48 1.20 -3.40 -25.80
C VAL A 48 2.35 -3.29 -24.80
N ILE A 49 2.17 -2.50 -23.73
CA ILE A 49 3.19 -2.36 -22.67
C ILE A 49 3.36 -3.67 -21.91
N HIS A 50 2.26 -4.39 -21.68
CA HIS A 50 2.31 -5.69 -21.04
C HIS A 50 2.98 -6.76 -21.91
N ASP A 51 2.80 -6.71 -23.22
CA ASP A 51 3.49 -7.59 -24.16
C ASP A 51 5.01 -7.33 -24.18
N MET A 52 5.43 -6.05 -24.11
CA MET A 52 6.85 -5.70 -23.90
C MET A 52 7.40 -6.34 -22.61
N LEU A 53 6.61 -6.35 -21.52
CA LEU A 53 7.03 -7.01 -20.27
C LEU A 53 7.12 -8.52 -20.45
N LYS A 54 6.21 -9.16 -21.21
CA LYS A 54 6.29 -10.60 -21.51
C LYS A 54 7.57 -11.01 -22.24
N GLU A 55 8.09 -10.14 -23.12
CA GLU A 55 9.33 -10.39 -23.84
C GLU A 55 10.56 -10.34 -22.91
N VAL A 56 10.61 -9.38 -21.99
CA VAL A 56 11.79 -9.22 -21.12
C VAL A 56 11.70 -10.00 -19.82
N ASP A 57 10.52 -10.09 -19.21
CA ASP A 57 10.28 -10.79 -17.94
C ASP A 57 8.94 -11.55 -17.96
N PRO A 58 8.90 -12.76 -18.58
CA PRO A 58 7.68 -13.56 -18.67
C PRO A 58 7.08 -13.92 -17.31
N GLU A 59 7.89 -14.08 -16.26
CA GLU A 59 7.43 -14.43 -14.92
C GLU A 59 6.71 -13.24 -14.28
N ALA A 60 7.29 -12.04 -14.35
CA ALA A 60 6.63 -10.83 -13.87
C ALA A 60 5.32 -10.58 -14.65
N ALA A 61 5.28 -10.81 -15.95
CA ALA A 61 4.08 -10.65 -16.77
C ALA A 61 2.94 -11.61 -16.38
N LYS A 62 3.23 -12.79 -15.85
CA LYS A 62 2.21 -13.70 -15.29
C LYS A 62 1.63 -13.19 -13.97
N GLU A 63 2.46 -12.54 -13.15
CA GLU A 63 2.06 -12.04 -11.83
C GLU A 63 1.39 -10.65 -11.88
N ILE A 64 1.72 -9.83 -12.88
CA ILE A 64 1.25 -8.45 -13.01
C ILE A 64 0.19 -8.37 -14.10
N HIS A 65 -1.05 -8.10 -13.70
CA HIS A 65 -2.15 -7.93 -14.65
C HIS A 65 -1.92 -6.69 -15.54
N GLU A 66 -2.24 -6.79 -16.84
CA GLU A 66 -2.04 -5.72 -17.82
C GLU A 66 -2.64 -4.36 -17.42
N ASN A 67 -3.80 -4.36 -16.76
CA ASN A 67 -4.44 -3.14 -16.25
C ASN A 67 -3.67 -2.48 -15.09
N ASN A 68 -2.65 -3.13 -14.55
CA ASN A 68 -1.78 -2.52 -13.54
C ASN A 68 -0.57 -1.84 -14.19
N LEU A 69 -0.88 -0.90 -15.11
CA LEU A 69 0.12 -0.20 -15.91
C LEU A 69 1.32 0.32 -15.11
N LYS A 70 1.07 0.90 -13.92
CA LYS A 70 2.16 1.41 -13.05
C LYS A 70 3.15 0.33 -12.66
N ARG A 71 2.68 -0.90 -12.36
CA ARG A 71 3.56 -2.02 -12.01
C ARG A 71 4.25 -2.61 -13.24
N VAL A 72 3.56 -2.65 -14.38
CA VAL A 72 4.15 -3.09 -15.65
C VAL A 72 5.29 -2.15 -16.04
N ILE A 73 5.05 -0.83 -16.02
CA ILE A 73 6.08 0.17 -16.31
C ILE A 73 7.25 0.06 -15.34
N ARG A 74 7.00 -0.08 -14.02
CA ARG A 74 8.09 -0.22 -13.04
C ARG A 74 8.97 -1.45 -13.31
N ALA A 75 8.39 -2.55 -13.74
CA ALA A 75 9.15 -3.76 -14.08
C ALA A 75 10.03 -3.54 -15.33
N LEU A 76 9.51 -2.84 -16.34
CA LEU A 76 10.27 -2.47 -17.53
C LEU A 76 11.39 -1.46 -17.24
N GLU A 77 11.12 -0.47 -16.38
CA GLU A 77 12.14 0.49 -15.92
C GLU A 77 13.28 -0.25 -15.21
N TYR A 78 12.94 -1.12 -14.26
CA TYR A 78 13.94 -1.89 -13.53
C TYR A 78 14.84 -2.69 -14.47
N TYR A 79 14.26 -3.34 -15.48
CA TYR A 79 15.04 -4.05 -16.49
C TYR A 79 15.90 -3.10 -17.33
N ASN A 80 15.37 -1.96 -17.75
CA ASN A 80 16.10 -0.97 -18.54
C ASN A 80 17.30 -0.37 -17.78
N GLU A 81 17.15 -0.15 -16.47
CA GLU A 81 18.17 0.45 -15.60
C GLU A 81 19.25 -0.55 -15.21
N THR A 82 18.86 -1.79 -14.90
CA THR A 82 19.75 -2.76 -14.29
C THR A 82 20.18 -3.91 -15.19
N GLY A 83 19.44 -4.14 -16.30
CA GLY A 83 19.59 -5.35 -17.11
C GLY A 83 19.08 -6.63 -16.46
N MET A 84 18.55 -6.55 -15.23
CA MET A 84 18.05 -7.69 -14.45
C MET A 84 16.51 -7.75 -14.49
N ARG A 85 15.95 -8.95 -14.46
CA ARG A 85 14.52 -9.16 -14.36
C ARG A 85 14.01 -8.85 -12.97
N ILE A 86 12.91 -8.10 -12.85
CA ILE A 86 12.34 -7.80 -11.53
C ILE A 86 11.81 -9.06 -10.84
N SER A 87 11.39 -10.08 -11.58
CA SER A 87 10.98 -11.38 -11.03
C SER A 87 12.14 -12.10 -10.33
N GLU A 88 13.34 -12.08 -10.93
CA GLU A 88 14.56 -12.67 -10.38
C GLU A 88 14.97 -11.91 -9.12
N HIS A 89 15.06 -10.58 -9.19
CA HIS A 89 15.35 -9.74 -8.04
C HIS A 89 14.38 -10.00 -6.87
N ASN A 90 13.07 -10.00 -7.13
CA ASN A 90 12.07 -10.26 -6.10
C ASN A 90 12.21 -11.66 -5.49
N LYS A 91 12.60 -12.67 -6.29
CA LYS A 91 12.85 -14.03 -5.80
C LYS A 91 14.05 -14.07 -4.86
N GLU A 92 15.14 -13.42 -5.22
CA GLU A 92 16.33 -13.30 -4.37
C GLU A 92 16.01 -12.57 -3.07
N GLN A 93 15.31 -11.43 -3.14
CA GLN A 93 14.92 -10.67 -1.95
C GLN A 93 14.02 -11.49 -0.99
N ARG A 94 13.15 -12.34 -1.52
CA ARG A 94 12.29 -13.23 -0.71
C ARG A 94 13.06 -14.36 -0.02
N GLN A 95 14.30 -14.66 -0.45
CA GLN A 95 15.17 -15.68 0.15
C GLN A 95 16.10 -15.11 1.21
N LYS A 96 16.22 -13.78 1.32
CA LYS A 96 17.02 -13.15 2.36
C LYS A 96 16.53 -13.57 3.75
N GLU A 97 17.48 -13.95 4.61
CA GLU A 97 17.22 -14.11 6.03
C GLU A 97 17.33 -12.78 6.73
N SER A 98 16.55 -12.60 7.78
CA SER A 98 16.63 -11.37 8.57
C SER A 98 17.95 -11.30 9.35
N PRO A 99 18.66 -10.16 9.32
CA PRO A 99 19.82 -9.95 10.19
C PRO A 99 19.43 -9.67 11.66
N TYR A 100 18.12 -9.59 11.95
CA TYR A 100 17.59 -9.24 13.26
C TYR A 100 16.90 -10.43 13.92
N ASN A 101 17.03 -10.52 15.25
CA ASN A 101 16.12 -11.34 16.07
C ASN A 101 14.90 -10.50 16.40
N PHE A 102 13.75 -10.80 15.79
CA PHE A 102 12.53 -10.00 15.90
C PHE A 102 11.32 -10.84 16.33
N ARG A 103 10.31 -10.17 16.85
CA ARG A 103 8.97 -10.73 17.04
C ARG A 103 8.00 -9.92 16.17
N TYR A 104 7.29 -10.58 15.27
CA TYR A 104 6.40 -9.94 14.33
C TYR A 104 4.94 -10.22 14.69
N TYR A 105 4.31 -9.25 15.33
CA TYR A 105 2.91 -9.34 15.75
C TYR A 105 2.00 -8.65 14.77
N VAL A 106 0.89 -9.30 14.41
CA VAL A 106 -0.18 -8.71 13.61
C VAL A 106 -1.49 -8.73 14.39
N LEU A 107 -1.96 -7.56 14.76
CA LEU A 107 -3.26 -7.39 15.41
C LEU A 107 -4.38 -7.67 14.39
N ASN A 108 -5.30 -8.54 14.74
CA ASN A 108 -6.43 -8.92 13.91
C ASN A 108 -7.72 -8.97 14.73
N MET A 109 -8.84 -8.94 14.05
CA MET A 109 -10.16 -9.12 14.64
C MET A 109 -11.11 -9.72 13.61
N ASP A 110 -12.30 -10.13 14.06
CA ASP A 110 -13.36 -10.58 13.16
C ASP A 110 -13.60 -9.55 12.04
N ARG A 111 -13.87 -10.07 10.83
CA ARG A 111 -14.00 -9.25 9.63
C ARG A 111 -15.15 -8.25 9.70
N GLU A 112 -16.28 -8.65 10.26
CA GLU A 112 -17.45 -7.78 10.38
C GLU A 112 -17.17 -6.66 11.37
N LYS A 113 -16.58 -6.99 12.52
CA LYS A 113 -16.15 -6.01 13.53
C LYS A 113 -15.13 -5.02 12.95
N LEU A 114 -14.16 -5.52 12.18
CA LEU A 114 -13.18 -4.67 11.49
C LEU A 114 -13.85 -3.68 10.55
N TYR A 115 -14.80 -4.14 9.73
CA TYR A 115 -15.50 -3.29 8.76
C TYR A 115 -16.38 -2.25 9.45
N ASN A 116 -17.09 -2.63 10.51
CA ASN A 116 -17.89 -1.70 11.30
C ASN A 116 -17.00 -0.63 11.94
N ARG A 117 -15.85 -1.02 12.47
CA ARG A 117 -14.87 -0.08 13.04
C ARG A 117 -14.26 0.85 11.99
N VAL A 118 -13.99 0.36 10.79
CA VAL A 118 -13.53 1.17 9.66
C VAL A 118 -14.58 2.19 9.26
N ASN A 119 -15.85 1.77 9.13
CA ASN A 119 -16.93 2.66 8.76
C ASN A 119 -17.12 3.77 9.81
N LEU A 120 -17.19 3.39 11.10
CA LEU A 120 -17.31 4.35 12.19
C LEU A 120 -16.14 5.36 12.21
N ARG A 121 -14.91 4.89 11.92
CA ARG A 121 -13.77 5.79 11.83
C ARG A 121 -13.94 6.83 10.74
N VAL A 122 -14.47 6.45 9.59
CA VAL A 122 -14.73 7.38 8.48
C VAL A 122 -15.77 8.41 8.87
N ASP A 123 -16.87 7.98 9.53
CA ASP A 123 -17.90 8.90 10.01
C ASP A 123 -17.31 9.92 11.00
N ILE A 124 -16.52 9.47 11.99
CA ILE A 124 -15.83 10.34 12.94
C ILE A 124 -14.85 11.31 12.23
N MET A 125 -14.12 10.86 11.22
CA MET A 125 -13.22 11.73 10.46
C MET A 125 -14.00 12.82 9.72
N ALA A 126 -15.15 12.48 9.14
CA ALA A 126 -16.03 13.42 8.46
C ALA A 126 -16.59 14.47 9.45
N GLU A 127 -17.08 14.03 10.61
CA GLU A 127 -17.57 14.90 11.69
C GLU A 127 -16.48 15.83 12.24
N ASN A 128 -15.22 15.36 12.27
CA ASN A 128 -14.06 16.12 12.75
C ASN A 128 -13.45 17.05 11.70
N GLY A 129 -14.14 17.31 10.57
CA GLY A 129 -13.75 18.35 9.62
C GLY A 129 -12.83 17.89 8.49
N LEU A 130 -12.87 16.59 8.12
CA LEU A 130 -12.09 16.09 6.97
C LEU A 130 -12.36 16.86 5.68
N VAL A 131 -13.63 17.28 5.46
CA VAL A 131 -14.00 18.07 4.27
C VAL A 131 -13.35 19.45 4.29
N ASP A 132 -13.37 20.11 5.44
CA ASP A 132 -12.77 21.46 5.63
C ASP A 132 -11.25 21.39 5.44
N GLU A 133 -10.61 20.35 5.97
CA GLU A 133 -9.18 20.10 5.80
C GLU A 133 -8.80 19.97 4.31
N VAL A 134 -9.51 19.13 3.56
CA VAL A 134 -9.24 18.92 2.13
C VAL A 134 -9.55 20.17 1.31
N THR A 135 -10.61 20.89 1.65
CA THR A 135 -10.97 22.17 1.01
C THR A 135 -9.86 23.19 1.19
N LYS A 136 -9.37 23.35 2.42
CA LYS A 136 -8.26 24.26 2.74
C LYS A 136 -6.96 23.89 2.01
N LEU A 137 -6.64 22.60 1.92
CA LEU A 137 -5.47 22.14 1.16
C LEU A 137 -5.61 22.48 -0.33
N LYS A 138 -6.82 22.35 -0.89
CA LYS A 138 -7.11 22.76 -2.27
C LYS A 138 -6.89 24.27 -2.46
N GLU A 139 -7.40 25.10 -1.54
CA GLU A 139 -7.25 26.56 -1.59
C GLU A 139 -5.78 26.98 -1.46
N MET A 140 -4.96 26.22 -0.72
CA MET A 140 -3.52 26.42 -0.62
C MET A 140 -2.74 26.01 -1.89
N GLY A 141 -3.43 25.50 -2.91
CA GLY A 141 -2.83 25.13 -4.20
C GLY A 141 -2.27 23.71 -4.28
N TYR A 142 -2.54 22.83 -3.30
CA TYR A 142 -2.12 21.44 -3.37
C TYR A 142 -3.01 20.67 -4.37
N GLY A 143 -2.42 20.27 -5.49
CA GLY A 143 -3.11 19.59 -6.60
C GLY A 143 -3.25 18.09 -6.40
N LYS A 144 -4.13 17.47 -7.22
CA LYS A 144 -4.36 16.01 -7.20
C LYS A 144 -3.13 15.19 -7.63
N GLU A 145 -2.19 15.78 -8.33
CA GLU A 145 -0.95 15.14 -8.78
C GLU A 145 0.01 14.80 -7.63
N LEU A 146 -0.15 15.46 -6.49
CA LEU A 146 0.70 15.19 -5.32
C LEU A 146 0.36 13.84 -4.70
N ASN A 147 1.38 13.03 -4.42
CA ASN A 147 1.23 11.72 -3.80
C ASN A 147 0.45 11.77 -2.47
N SER A 148 0.64 12.82 -1.67
CA SER A 148 -0.09 13.04 -0.42
C SER A 148 -1.58 13.20 -0.64
N MET A 149 -2.00 13.86 -1.72
CA MET A 149 -3.41 14.06 -2.08
C MET A 149 -4.06 12.81 -2.72
N GLN A 150 -3.28 11.79 -3.05
CA GLN A 150 -3.77 10.48 -3.51
C GLN A 150 -4.07 9.50 -2.37
N GLY A 151 -3.79 9.90 -1.13
CA GLY A 151 -4.11 9.10 0.06
C GLY A 151 -5.62 8.85 0.20
N ILE A 152 -5.97 7.69 0.77
CA ILE A 152 -7.36 7.34 1.09
C ILE A 152 -7.91 8.38 2.09
N GLY A 153 -9.06 8.92 1.79
CA GLY A 153 -9.67 10.05 2.48
C GLY A 153 -9.54 11.33 1.67
N TYR A 154 -8.32 11.73 1.36
CA TYR A 154 -8.08 12.96 0.60
C TYR A 154 -8.57 12.87 -0.84
N LYS A 155 -8.29 11.76 -1.52
CA LYS A 155 -8.72 11.56 -2.91
C LYS A 155 -10.23 11.64 -3.05
N GLU A 156 -10.97 10.89 -2.24
CA GLU A 156 -12.43 10.79 -2.32
C GLU A 156 -13.08 12.14 -1.96
N ILE A 157 -12.63 12.77 -0.89
CA ILE A 157 -13.18 14.07 -0.49
C ILE A 157 -12.78 15.18 -1.49
N ARG A 158 -11.59 15.11 -2.07
CA ARG A 158 -11.19 16.06 -3.12
C ARG A 158 -12.06 15.95 -4.36
N ASP A 159 -12.46 14.76 -4.77
CA ASP A 159 -13.38 14.56 -5.89
C ASP A 159 -14.76 15.14 -5.59
N TYR A 160 -15.26 15.05 -4.35
CA TYR A 160 -16.46 15.72 -3.88
C TYR A 160 -16.31 17.25 -3.93
N VAL A 161 -15.24 17.82 -3.38
CA VAL A 161 -14.95 19.26 -3.37
C VAL A 161 -14.79 19.83 -4.79
N ASP A 162 -14.41 19.00 -5.74
CA ASP A 162 -14.31 19.34 -7.16
C ASP A 162 -15.65 19.14 -7.91
N GLY A 163 -16.71 18.67 -7.23
CA GLY A 163 -18.04 18.51 -7.80
C GLY A 163 -18.22 17.25 -8.66
N ALA A 164 -17.34 16.25 -8.55
CA ALA A 164 -17.44 15.00 -9.30
C ALA A 164 -18.65 14.13 -8.84
N TYR A 165 -19.04 14.23 -7.58
CA TYR A 165 -20.18 13.54 -6.98
C TYR A 165 -20.61 14.24 -5.67
N ASP A 166 -21.74 13.81 -5.10
CA ASP A 166 -22.26 14.35 -3.85
C ASP A 166 -21.51 13.83 -2.60
N TYR A 167 -21.80 14.45 -1.45
CA TYR A 167 -21.15 14.12 -0.18
C TYR A 167 -21.42 12.67 0.26
N GLU A 168 -22.64 12.17 0.11
CA GLU A 168 -23.00 10.82 0.52
C GLU A 168 -22.20 9.79 -0.28
N THR A 169 -22.12 9.98 -1.60
CA THR A 169 -21.29 9.16 -2.50
C THR A 169 -19.80 9.19 -2.10
N ALA A 170 -19.28 10.36 -1.71
CA ALA A 170 -17.90 10.50 -1.25
C ALA A 170 -17.64 9.65 0.00
N ILE A 171 -18.49 9.75 1.01
CA ILE A 171 -18.36 9.03 2.28
C ILE A 171 -18.48 7.51 2.06
N GLU A 172 -19.47 7.05 1.28
CA GLU A 172 -19.60 5.62 0.99
C GLU A 172 -18.41 5.08 0.17
N THR A 173 -17.91 5.86 -0.78
CA THR A 173 -16.71 5.51 -1.55
C THR A 173 -15.49 5.42 -0.64
N LEU A 174 -15.31 6.37 0.27
CA LEU A 174 -14.23 6.37 1.25
C LEU A 174 -14.32 5.16 2.18
N LYS A 175 -15.49 4.83 2.73
CA LYS A 175 -15.72 3.62 3.54
C LYS A 175 -15.33 2.36 2.76
N LYS A 176 -15.80 2.21 1.53
CA LYS A 176 -15.48 1.09 0.64
C LYS A 176 -13.98 0.97 0.39
N ASN A 177 -13.31 2.07 0.05
CA ASN A 177 -11.88 2.08 -0.25
C ASN A 177 -11.05 1.76 1.00
N THR A 178 -11.46 2.25 2.18
CA THR A 178 -10.79 1.95 3.45
C THR A 178 -10.95 0.46 3.84
N ARG A 179 -12.14 -0.13 3.65
CA ARG A 179 -12.35 -1.59 3.84
C ARG A 179 -11.47 -2.40 2.89
N ASN A 180 -11.38 -1.99 1.62
CA ASN A 180 -10.51 -2.64 0.63
C ASN A 180 -9.03 -2.51 1.00
N PHE A 181 -8.62 -1.38 1.56
CA PHE A 181 -7.28 -1.19 2.06
C PHE A 181 -6.97 -2.14 3.23
N ALA A 182 -7.85 -2.22 4.23
CA ALA A 182 -7.71 -3.17 5.34
C ALA A 182 -7.63 -4.63 4.84
N LYS A 183 -8.47 -5.03 3.86
CA LYS A 183 -8.39 -6.35 3.23
C LYS A 183 -7.02 -6.59 2.58
N ARG A 184 -6.46 -5.60 1.88
CA ARG A 184 -5.12 -5.72 1.26
C ARG A 184 -4.02 -5.87 2.31
N GLN A 185 -4.09 -5.15 3.44
CA GLN A 185 -3.15 -5.31 4.55
C GLN A 185 -3.16 -6.74 5.10
N ILE A 186 -4.34 -7.29 5.41
CA ILE A 186 -4.48 -8.66 5.91
C ILE A 186 -3.94 -9.66 4.88
N THR A 187 -4.24 -9.46 3.59
CA THR A 187 -3.73 -10.32 2.52
C THR A 187 -2.21 -10.27 2.42
N TRP A 188 -1.61 -9.11 2.64
CA TRP A 188 -0.16 -8.96 2.71
C TRP A 188 0.42 -9.75 3.87
N PHE A 189 -0.04 -9.48 5.09
CA PHE A 189 0.49 -10.12 6.30
C PHE A 189 0.30 -11.64 6.34
N LYS A 190 -0.71 -12.18 5.67
CA LYS A 190 -0.90 -13.63 5.52
C LYS A 190 0.20 -14.33 4.70
N ARG A 191 0.97 -13.58 3.92
CA ARG A 191 2.10 -14.11 3.12
C ARG A 191 3.44 -13.98 3.83
N GLU A 192 3.49 -13.15 4.88
CA GLU A 192 4.70 -12.94 5.65
C GLU A 192 5.02 -14.18 6.50
N LYS A 193 6.32 -14.45 6.62
CA LYS A 193 6.83 -15.53 7.48
C LYS A 193 6.89 -15.06 8.93
N GLU A 194 6.83 -16.02 9.86
CA GLU A 194 7.06 -15.78 11.29
C GLU A 194 6.11 -14.78 11.96
N VAL A 195 4.92 -14.57 11.35
CA VAL A 195 3.90 -13.69 11.91
C VAL A 195 3.15 -14.37 13.05
N ILE A 196 3.11 -13.71 14.20
CA ILE A 196 2.30 -14.09 15.36
C ILE A 196 1.00 -13.29 15.29
N TRP A 197 -0.10 -13.96 14.94
CA TRP A 197 -1.41 -13.34 14.86
C TRP A 197 -2.01 -13.17 16.24
N LEU A 198 -2.44 -11.96 16.59
CA LEU A 198 -3.12 -11.63 17.82
C LEU A 198 -4.56 -11.23 17.49
N ASN A 199 -5.45 -12.23 17.57
CA ASN A 199 -6.87 -12.00 17.35
C ASN A 199 -7.49 -11.41 18.62
N HIS A 200 -8.12 -10.25 18.52
CA HIS A 200 -8.68 -9.54 19.67
C HIS A 200 -9.64 -10.42 20.50
N GLU A 201 -10.38 -11.32 19.85
CA GLU A 201 -11.33 -12.23 20.48
C GLU A 201 -10.64 -13.23 21.43
N GLU A 202 -9.42 -13.66 21.14
CA GLU A 202 -8.62 -14.60 21.95
C GLU A 202 -8.14 -13.95 23.27
N PHE A 203 -8.22 -12.63 23.33
CA PHE A 203 -7.85 -11.82 24.49
C PHE A 203 -9.06 -11.10 25.11
N ASP A 204 -10.28 -11.60 24.93
CA ASP A 204 -11.54 -10.98 25.40
C ASP A 204 -11.74 -9.54 24.91
N ASN A 205 -11.13 -9.16 23.79
CA ASN A 205 -11.02 -7.79 23.27
C ASN A 205 -10.32 -6.80 24.24
N ASP A 206 -9.55 -7.30 25.18
CA ASP A 206 -8.80 -6.55 26.17
C ASP A 206 -7.40 -6.21 25.66
N LYS A 207 -7.11 -4.92 25.56
CA LYS A 207 -5.81 -4.42 25.05
C LYS A 207 -4.67 -4.68 26.05
N GLU A 208 -4.95 -4.67 27.35
CA GLU A 208 -3.94 -4.92 28.39
C GLU A 208 -3.46 -6.37 28.33
N LYS A 209 -4.37 -7.34 28.12
CA LYS A 209 -4.00 -8.74 27.93
C LYS A 209 -3.14 -8.95 26.68
N ILE A 210 -3.44 -8.24 25.58
CA ILE A 210 -2.60 -8.26 24.36
C ILE A 210 -1.22 -7.69 24.69
N LEU A 211 -1.14 -6.56 25.38
CA LEU A 211 0.11 -5.93 25.77
C LEU A 211 0.95 -6.84 26.67
N GLU A 212 0.34 -7.46 27.70
CA GLU A 212 1.01 -8.43 28.55
C GLU A 212 1.58 -9.62 27.78
N PHE A 213 0.85 -10.09 26.75
CA PHE A 213 1.33 -11.17 25.88
C PHE A 213 2.54 -10.74 25.05
N ILE A 214 2.54 -9.52 24.50
CA ILE A 214 3.64 -8.99 23.69
C ILE A 214 4.91 -8.79 24.53
N LEU A 215 4.77 -8.41 25.79
CA LEU A 215 5.89 -8.11 26.69
C LEU A 215 6.54 -9.36 27.34
N LYS A 216 5.92 -10.52 27.24
CA LYS A 216 6.50 -11.82 27.67
C LYS A 216 7.45 -12.37 26.63
#